data_1bee1f3b252fb221034d674c1a014fab
#
_entry.id   1bee1f3b252fb221034d674c1a014fab
#
_cell.length_a   1.000
_cell.length_b   1.000
_cell.length_c   1.000
_cell.angle_alpha   90.00
_cell.angle_beta   90.00
_cell.angle_gamma   90.00
#
_symmetry.space_group_name_H-M   'P 1'
#
loop_
_entity.id
_entity.type
_entity.pdbx_description
1 polymer ?
#
loop_
_entity_poly.entity_id
_entity_poly.type
_entity_poly.pdbx_seq_one_letter_code
_entity_poly.pdbx_strand_id
1 'polypeptide(L)'
;DIPGYGKNKFNAAYSFGGIKLLYKTIASNFGIKLDGYAEVNFDAFIDVINAVGGVEATLTESEAVNLNDTNYIRRKKYRNVKVGTQVLNGYQALGYCRIRHGKWKNGHYPAVLTASGKGDDYGRTERQRLVVQALLKKVKSLSVDKWMELIDVILPNVTTDLDKDNIYSYVLAVVKMGTTDIKQFRLPADGAYTSENINGADCLVVDVAKNKKALSDFIYEK
;
A
#
# COMPACT_ATOMS: atom_id res chain seq x y z
N ASP A 1 -5.09 9.28 -18.99
CA ASP A 1 -4.04 9.42 -20.03
C ASP A 1 -2.66 9.52 -19.37
N ILE A 2 -1.65 8.92 -20.03
CA ILE A 2 -0.23 9.06 -19.66
C ILE A 2 0.42 10.04 -20.64
N PRO A 3 1.00 11.15 -20.19
CA PRO A 3 1.62 12.14 -21.07
C PRO A 3 2.68 11.51 -21.99
N GLY A 4 2.52 11.68 -23.31
CA GLY A 4 3.38 11.08 -24.35
C GLY A 4 3.08 9.63 -24.72
N TYR A 5 2.17 8.94 -24.01
CA TYR A 5 1.84 7.52 -24.24
C TYR A 5 0.33 7.25 -24.42
N GLY A 6 -0.51 8.30 -24.27
CA GLY A 6 -1.95 8.19 -24.46
C GLY A 6 -2.68 7.37 -23.39
N LYS A 7 -3.82 6.79 -23.78
CA LYS A 7 -4.64 5.97 -22.85
C LYS A 7 -3.96 4.64 -22.52
N ASN A 8 -3.71 4.42 -21.24
CA ASN A 8 -3.08 3.20 -20.73
C ASN A 8 -3.44 2.97 -19.25
N LYS A 9 -3.06 1.79 -18.72
CA LYS A 9 -3.17 1.53 -17.27
C LYS A 9 -2.31 2.54 -16.51
N PHE A 10 -2.87 3.14 -15.47
CA PHE A 10 -2.24 4.22 -14.73
C PHE A 10 -0.84 3.86 -14.20
N ASN A 11 -0.70 2.64 -13.68
CA ASN A 11 0.57 2.13 -13.17
C ASN A 11 1.64 1.92 -14.25
N ALA A 12 1.26 1.86 -15.54
CA ALA A 12 2.23 1.77 -16.64
C ALA A 12 3.10 3.04 -16.76
N ALA A 13 2.62 4.18 -16.25
CA ALA A 13 3.39 5.41 -16.24
C ALA A 13 4.75 5.24 -15.54
N TYR A 14 4.77 4.51 -14.41
CA TYR A 14 6.02 4.22 -13.71
C TYR A 14 6.96 3.33 -14.55
N SER A 15 6.41 2.32 -15.21
CA SER A 15 7.20 1.42 -16.08
C SER A 15 7.75 2.10 -17.33
N PHE A 16 7.06 3.13 -17.86
CA PHE A 16 7.46 3.84 -19.06
C PHE A 16 8.48 4.95 -18.82
N GLY A 17 8.38 5.65 -17.70
CA GLY A 17 9.23 6.82 -17.45
C GLY A 17 9.52 7.09 -15.97
N GLY A 18 9.41 6.05 -15.14
CA GLY A 18 9.72 6.12 -13.71
C GLY A 18 8.84 7.10 -12.96
N ILE A 19 9.35 7.53 -11.80
CA ILE A 19 8.61 8.41 -10.90
C ILE A 19 8.26 9.77 -11.52
N LYS A 20 9.13 10.30 -12.39
CA LYS A 20 8.88 11.60 -13.04
C LYS A 20 7.65 11.58 -13.95
N LEU A 21 7.49 10.49 -14.72
CA LEU A 21 6.31 10.34 -15.58
C LEU A 21 5.06 10.02 -14.76
N LEU A 22 5.19 9.23 -13.69
CA LEU A 22 4.09 8.99 -12.76
C LEU A 22 3.60 10.30 -12.13
N TYR A 23 4.49 11.17 -11.68
CA TYR A 23 4.13 12.50 -11.14
C TYR A 23 3.35 13.35 -12.17
N LYS A 24 3.87 13.44 -13.39
CA LYS A 24 3.17 14.16 -14.47
C LYS A 24 1.78 13.57 -14.74
N THR A 25 1.67 12.24 -14.70
CA THR A 25 0.41 11.53 -14.92
C THR A 25 -0.59 11.80 -13.79
N ILE A 26 -0.15 11.81 -12.53
CA ILE A 26 -0.99 12.16 -11.38
C ILE A 26 -1.46 13.62 -11.49
N ALA A 27 -0.53 14.55 -11.70
CA ALA A 27 -0.84 15.97 -11.80
C ALA A 27 -1.81 16.28 -12.96
N SER A 28 -1.59 15.71 -14.14
CA SER A 28 -2.42 15.96 -15.33
C SER A 28 -3.84 15.39 -15.19
N ASN A 29 -3.99 14.20 -14.58
CA ASN A 29 -5.31 13.56 -14.47
C ASN A 29 -6.10 14.05 -13.26
N PHE A 30 -5.45 14.28 -12.12
CA PHE A 30 -6.14 14.60 -10.86
C PHE A 30 -5.98 16.06 -10.42
N GLY A 31 -5.04 16.80 -11.00
CA GLY A 31 -4.83 18.22 -10.68
C GLY A 31 -4.23 18.45 -9.29
N ILE A 32 -3.56 17.45 -8.72
CA ILE A 32 -2.85 17.56 -7.44
C ILE A 32 -1.35 17.74 -7.69
N LYS A 33 -0.71 18.52 -6.83
CA LYS A 33 0.74 18.64 -6.75
C LYS A 33 1.23 17.65 -5.70
N LEU A 34 2.29 16.92 -6.01
CA LEU A 34 2.99 16.05 -5.07
C LEU A 34 4.25 16.75 -4.59
N ASP A 35 4.53 16.66 -3.29
CA ASP A 35 5.66 17.34 -2.65
C ASP A 35 6.91 16.45 -2.56
N GLY A 36 6.74 15.12 -2.73
CA GLY A 36 7.83 14.17 -2.72
C GLY A 36 7.35 12.72 -2.86
N TYR A 37 8.28 11.79 -2.89
CA TYR A 37 7.98 10.37 -2.92
C TYR A 37 8.90 9.59 -1.98
N ALA A 38 8.44 8.42 -1.61
CA ALA A 38 9.26 7.39 -0.98
C ALA A 38 8.98 6.06 -1.66
N GLU A 39 10.01 5.43 -2.19
CA GLU A 39 9.96 4.12 -2.82
C GLU A 39 10.69 3.10 -1.96
N VAL A 40 10.00 2.02 -1.62
CA VAL A 40 10.54 0.90 -0.84
C VAL A 40 10.46 -0.38 -1.66
N ASN A 41 11.55 -1.10 -1.76
CA ASN A 41 11.55 -2.46 -2.31
C ASN A 41 11.08 -3.46 -1.23
N PHE A 42 10.95 -4.73 -1.60
CA PHE A 42 10.47 -5.76 -0.68
C PHE A 42 11.40 -6.01 0.51
N ASP A 43 12.69 -5.90 0.31
CA ASP A 43 13.66 -6.14 1.39
C ASP A 43 13.64 -4.95 2.36
N ALA A 44 13.65 -3.70 1.86
CA ALA A 44 13.45 -2.51 2.68
C ALA A 44 12.13 -2.55 3.46
N PHE A 45 11.03 -2.98 2.85
CA PHE A 45 9.76 -3.15 3.56
C PHE A 45 9.88 -4.14 4.72
N ILE A 46 10.54 -5.29 4.50
CA ILE A 46 10.77 -6.28 5.55
C ILE A 46 11.59 -5.68 6.70
N ASP A 47 12.64 -4.94 6.37
CA ASP A 47 13.53 -4.34 7.36
C ASP A 47 12.82 -3.26 8.19
N VAL A 48 12.02 -2.39 7.55
CA VAL A 48 11.18 -1.40 8.23
C VAL A 48 10.24 -2.06 9.24
N ILE A 49 9.50 -3.10 8.81
CA ILE A 49 8.57 -3.80 9.71
C ILE A 49 9.30 -4.48 10.86
N ASN A 50 10.47 -5.10 10.61
CA ASN A 50 11.25 -5.73 11.65
C ASN A 50 11.87 -4.71 12.62
N ALA A 51 12.32 -3.57 12.13
CA ALA A 51 12.92 -2.51 12.95
C ALA A 51 11.94 -1.92 13.97
N VAL A 52 10.64 -1.84 13.62
CA VAL A 52 9.60 -1.42 14.57
C VAL A 52 9.10 -2.55 15.49
N GLY A 53 9.68 -3.76 15.36
CA GLY A 53 9.26 -4.94 16.15
C GLY A 53 8.01 -5.63 15.63
N GLY A 54 7.69 -5.46 14.35
CA GLY A 54 6.52 -6.05 13.70
C GLY A 54 5.27 -5.16 13.77
N VAL A 55 4.24 -5.59 13.04
CA VAL A 55 2.94 -4.90 12.97
C VAL A 55 1.80 -5.83 13.34
N GLU A 56 0.83 -5.33 14.09
CA GLU A 56 -0.37 -6.08 14.46
C GLU A 56 -1.33 -6.19 13.27
N ALA A 57 -1.81 -7.41 13.01
CA ALA A 57 -2.85 -7.67 12.03
C ALA A 57 -3.77 -8.79 12.50
N THR A 58 -5.04 -8.70 12.11
CA THR A 58 -6.04 -9.73 12.38
C THR A 58 -6.29 -10.51 11.09
N LEU A 59 -5.93 -11.80 11.09
CA LEU A 59 -6.04 -12.67 9.93
C LEU A 59 -7.33 -13.50 9.99
N THR A 60 -8.02 -13.57 8.87
CA THR A 60 -9.10 -14.54 8.67
C THR A 60 -8.53 -15.95 8.52
N GLU A 61 -9.38 -16.97 8.63
CA GLU A 61 -8.97 -18.36 8.40
C GLU A 61 -8.40 -18.54 6.99
N SER A 62 -9.08 -18.00 5.97
CA SER A 62 -8.62 -18.12 4.58
C SER A 62 -7.26 -17.44 4.35
N GLU A 63 -6.97 -16.33 5.03
CA GLU A 63 -5.68 -15.64 4.97
C GLU A 63 -4.58 -16.44 5.65
N ALA A 64 -4.83 -16.95 6.86
CA ALA A 64 -3.85 -17.73 7.61
C ALA A 64 -3.48 -19.02 6.89
N VAL A 65 -4.47 -19.78 6.41
CA VAL A 65 -4.25 -20.99 5.61
C VAL A 65 -3.48 -20.66 4.34
N ASN A 66 -3.88 -19.62 3.60
CA ASN A 66 -3.21 -19.24 2.37
C ASN A 66 -1.74 -18.86 2.59
N LEU A 67 -1.44 -18.09 3.64
CA LEU A 67 -0.06 -17.68 3.96
C LEU A 67 0.83 -18.85 4.36
N ASN A 68 0.28 -19.85 5.03
CA ASN A 68 1.04 -21.02 5.44
C ASN A 68 1.26 -22.02 4.29
N ASP A 69 0.29 -22.16 3.38
CA ASP A 69 0.29 -23.17 2.32
C ASP A 69 0.90 -22.70 1.00
N THR A 70 1.13 -21.38 0.85
CA THR A 70 1.65 -20.82 -0.39
C THR A 70 3.03 -20.20 -0.20
N ASN A 71 3.58 -19.63 -1.29
CA ASN A 71 4.86 -18.94 -1.28
C ASN A 71 4.74 -17.40 -1.10
N TYR A 72 3.58 -16.89 -0.66
CA TYR A 72 3.45 -15.48 -0.33
C TYR A 72 4.45 -15.08 0.77
N ILE A 73 4.62 -15.94 1.79
CA ILE A 73 5.75 -15.84 2.72
C ILE A 73 6.93 -16.59 2.10
N ARG A 74 7.95 -15.86 1.61
CA ARG A 74 9.10 -16.45 0.90
C ARG A 74 9.88 -17.45 1.74
N ARG A 75 10.08 -17.19 3.05
CA ARG A 75 10.83 -18.05 3.96
C ARG A 75 9.90 -19.01 4.70
N LYS A 76 9.99 -20.30 4.41
CA LYS A 76 9.15 -21.36 4.99
C LYS A 76 9.08 -21.34 6.53
N LYS A 77 10.18 -21.00 7.21
CA LYS A 77 10.24 -20.94 8.69
C LYS A 77 9.27 -19.93 9.31
N TYR A 78 8.78 -18.96 8.53
CA TYR A 78 7.80 -17.96 8.97
C TYR A 78 6.36 -18.26 8.53
N ARG A 79 6.11 -19.42 7.90
CA ARG A 79 4.78 -19.91 7.52
C ARG A 79 4.12 -20.60 8.72
N ASN A 80 3.90 -19.85 9.76
CA ASN A 80 3.34 -20.31 11.05
C ASN A 80 2.36 -19.28 11.62
N VAL A 81 1.70 -18.50 10.75
CA VAL A 81 0.70 -17.53 11.17
C VAL A 81 -0.58 -18.24 11.63
N LYS A 82 -1.29 -17.62 12.56
CA LYS A 82 -2.53 -18.14 13.16
C LYS A 82 -3.73 -17.31 12.69
N VAL A 83 -4.91 -17.83 12.86
CA VAL A 83 -6.16 -17.07 12.73
C VAL A 83 -6.27 -16.10 13.90
N GLY A 84 -6.81 -14.90 13.64
CA GLY A 84 -6.99 -13.88 14.67
C GLY A 84 -5.85 -12.86 14.72
N THR A 85 -5.86 -12.06 15.79
CA THR A 85 -4.93 -10.94 15.97
C THR A 85 -3.56 -11.42 16.43
N GLN A 86 -2.51 -10.97 15.74
CA GLN A 86 -1.12 -11.31 16.04
C GLN A 86 -0.16 -10.28 15.49
N VAL A 87 1.08 -10.30 16.00
CA VAL A 87 2.16 -9.45 15.45
C VAL A 87 2.83 -10.20 14.29
N LEU A 88 2.83 -9.59 13.12
CA LEU A 88 3.50 -10.08 11.92
C LEU A 88 4.91 -9.50 11.82
N ASN A 89 5.91 -10.36 11.61
CA ASN A 89 7.24 -9.90 11.21
C ASN A 89 7.25 -9.43 9.74
N GLY A 90 8.36 -8.84 9.28
CA GLY A 90 8.45 -8.28 7.92
C GLY A 90 8.13 -9.27 6.80
N TYR A 91 8.56 -10.54 6.92
CA TYR A 91 8.25 -11.58 5.92
C TYR A 91 6.76 -11.94 5.89
N GLN A 92 6.13 -12.01 7.04
CA GLN A 92 4.70 -12.30 7.19
C GLN A 92 3.85 -11.13 6.71
N ALA A 93 4.22 -9.90 7.10
CA ALA A 93 3.53 -8.67 6.67
C ALA A 93 3.64 -8.47 5.15
N LEU A 94 4.83 -8.71 4.56
CA LEU A 94 4.99 -8.65 3.11
C LEU A 94 4.12 -9.71 2.40
N GLY A 95 4.10 -10.93 2.92
CA GLY A 95 3.23 -11.99 2.40
C GLY A 95 1.77 -11.59 2.45
N TYR A 96 1.30 -11.04 3.57
CA TYR A 96 -0.06 -10.57 3.79
C TYR A 96 -0.45 -9.44 2.80
N CYS A 97 0.42 -8.46 2.60
CA CYS A 97 0.22 -7.37 1.63
C CYS A 97 0.14 -7.84 0.17
N ARG A 98 0.59 -9.03 -0.15
CA ARG A 98 0.68 -9.56 -1.51
C ARG A 98 -0.42 -10.55 -1.87
N ILE A 99 -1.22 -11.01 -0.91
CA ILE A 99 -2.32 -11.94 -1.16
C ILE A 99 -3.30 -11.34 -2.18
N ARG A 100 -3.58 -12.06 -3.26
CA ARG A 100 -4.66 -11.77 -4.21
C ARG A 100 -5.68 -12.89 -4.25
N HIS A 101 -5.20 -14.13 -4.32
CA HIS A 101 -6.02 -15.33 -4.44
C HIS A 101 -5.35 -16.50 -3.73
N GLY A 102 -6.09 -17.57 -3.50
CA GLY A 102 -5.58 -18.80 -2.94
C GLY A 102 -4.77 -19.63 -3.95
N LYS A 103 -4.32 -20.80 -3.50
CA LYS A 103 -3.60 -21.75 -4.34
C LYS A 103 -4.56 -22.33 -5.40
N TRP A 104 -4.06 -22.45 -6.64
CA TRP A 104 -4.81 -23.08 -7.74
C TRP A 104 -5.37 -24.44 -7.32
N LYS A 105 -6.68 -24.61 -7.48
CA LYS A 105 -7.39 -25.85 -7.14
C LYS A 105 -8.62 -26.00 -8.05
N ASN A 106 -8.84 -27.20 -8.59
CA ASN A 106 -10.03 -27.52 -9.38
C ASN A 106 -10.35 -26.51 -10.50
N GLY A 107 -9.34 -26.09 -11.25
CA GLY A 107 -9.55 -25.20 -12.41
C GLY A 107 -9.69 -23.71 -12.10
N HIS A 108 -9.54 -23.27 -10.84
CA HIS A 108 -9.64 -21.86 -10.47
C HIS A 108 -8.72 -21.49 -9.29
N TYR A 109 -8.53 -20.18 -9.10
CA TYR A 109 -7.92 -19.64 -7.90
C TYR A 109 -9.02 -19.22 -6.91
N PRO A 110 -9.12 -19.88 -5.74
CA PRO A 110 -10.13 -19.49 -4.75
C PRO A 110 -9.86 -18.09 -4.21
N ALA A 111 -10.94 -17.35 -3.93
CA ALA A 111 -10.82 -16.06 -3.25
C ALA A 111 -10.28 -16.22 -1.84
N VAL A 112 -9.41 -15.29 -1.44
CA VAL A 112 -8.94 -15.15 -0.06
C VAL A 112 -9.49 -13.83 0.48
N LEU A 113 -10.49 -13.95 1.35
CA LEU A 113 -11.27 -12.81 1.79
C LEU A 113 -10.65 -12.16 3.04
N THR A 114 -10.65 -10.83 3.05
CA THR A 114 -10.37 -10.02 4.25
C THR A 114 -11.53 -10.11 5.24
N ALA A 115 -11.37 -9.59 6.44
CA ALA A 115 -12.46 -9.53 7.43
C ALA A 115 -13.67 -8.72 6.95
N SER A 116 -13.49 -7.78 6.02
CA SER A 116 -14.58 -7.03 5.38
C SER A 116 -15.20 -7.74 4.17
N GLY A 117 -14.78 -8.97 3.88
CA GLY A 117 -15.28 -9.77 2.76
C GLY A 117 -14.69 -9.40 1.39
N LYS A 118 -13.62 -8.61 1.31
CA LYS A 118 -12.98 -8.25 0.04
C LYS A 118 -11.94 -9.29 -0.35
N GLY A 119 -11.97 -9.66 -1.63
CA GLY A 119 -11.01 -10.57 -2.25
C GLY A 119 -10.18 -9.90 -3.35
N ASP A 120 -9.42 -10.70 -4.08
CA ASP A 120 -8.62 -10.31 -5.25
C ASP A 120 -7.79 -9.04 -5.03
N ASP A 121 -7.84 -8.11 -5.95
CA ASP A 121 -7.08 -6.86 -5.88
C ASP A 121 -7.64 -5.89 -4.83
N TYR A 122 -8.93 -5.90 -4.59
CA TYR A 122 -9.56 -5.10 -3.53
C TYR A 122 -9.13 -5.58 -2.14
N GLY A 123 -9.08 -6.90 -1.92
CA GLY A 123 -8.54 -7.48 -0.69
C GLY A 123 -7.05 -7.17 -0.51
N ARG A 124 -6.26 -7.25 -1.59
CA ARG A 124 -4.84 -6.90 -1.56
C ARG A 124 -4.63 -5.45 -1.13
N THR A 125 -5.31 -4.51 -1.75
CA THR A 125 -5.16 -3.09 -1.42
C THR A 125 -5.68 -2.76 -0.02
N GLU A 126 -6.71 -3.45 0.47
CA GLU A 126 -7.15 -3.32 1.85
C GLU A 126 -6.08 -3.79 2.83
N ARG A 127 -5.47 -4.98 2.62
CA ARG A 127 -4.38 -5.49 3.47
C ARG A 127 -3.19 -4.53 3.51
N GLN A 128 -2.83 -3.94 2.39
CA GLN A 128 -1.77 -2.92 2.33
C GLN A 128 -2.10 -1.71 3.21
N ARG A 129 -3.34 -1.20 3.14
CA ARG A 129 -3.77 -0.09 4.00
C ARG A 129 -3.78 -0.46 5.48
N LEU A 130 -4.24 -1.67 5.83
CA LEU A 130 -4.23 -2.15 7.21
C LEU A 130 -2.80 -2.22 7.78
N VAL A 131 -1.85 -2.72 6.99
CA VAL A 131 -0.43 -2.77 7.41
C VAL A 131 0.16 -1.37 7.57
N VAL A 132 -0.14 -0.43 6.66
CA VAL A 132 0.30 0.97 6.79
C VAL A 132 -0.29 1.61 8.05
N GLN A 133 -1.57 1.39 8.35
CA GLN A 133 -2.20 1.88 9.58
C GLN A 133 -1.54 1.30 10.83
N ALA A 134 -1.31 -0.02 10.84
CA ALA A 134 -0.67 -0.70 11.96
C ALA A 134 0.77 -0.20 12.17
N LEU A 135 1.52 0.01 11.08
CA LEU A 135 2.87 0.60 11.11
C LEU A 135 2.82 2.02 11.71
N LEU A 136 1.94 2.88 11.24
CA LEU A 136 1.80 4.25 11.75
C LEU A 136 1.40 4.28 13.22
N LYS A 137 0.47 3.39 13.64
CA LYS A 137 0.11 3.23 15.05
C LYS A 137 1.32 2.81 15.90
N LYS A 138 2.08 1.83 15.41
CA LYS A 138 3.30 1.33 16.08
C LYS A 138 4.34 2.43 16.20
N VAL A 139 4.60 3.10 15.11
CA VAL A 139 5.57 4.18 15.04
C VAL A 139 5.21 5.32 16.01
N LYS A 140 3.95 5.76 16.06
CA LYS A 140 3.49 6.78 17.02
C LYS A 140 3.66 6.39 18.50
N SER A 141 3.74 5.11 18.81
CA SER A 141 3.98 4.62 20.17
C SER A 141 5.46 4.65 20.58
N LEU A 142 6.37 4.98 19.67
CA LEU A 142 7.80 5.03 19.93
C LEU A 142 8.20 6.40 20.49
N SER A 143 9.28 6.43 21.28
CA SER A 143 9.92 7.69 21.70
C SER A 143 10.60 8.38 20.52
N VAL A 144 10.82 9.69 20.62
CA VAL A 144 11.50 10.49 19.58
C VAL A 144 12.90 9.92 19.27
N ASP A 145 13.64 9.49 20.28
CA ASP A 145 14.97 8.89 20.09
C ASP A 145 14.90 7.61 19.25
N LYS A 146 13.91 6.76 19.50
CA LYS A 146 13.67 5.56 18.68
C LYS A 146 13.29 5.90 17.26
N TRP A 147 12.60 7.00 17.03
CA TRP A 147 12.31 7.50 15.69
C TRP A 147 13.58 7.85 14.92
N MET A 148 14.49 8.57 15.57
CA MET A 148 15.73 8.96 14.95
C MET A 148 16.59 7.75 14.57
N GLU A 149 16.71 6.76 15.48
CA GLU A 149 17.37 5.48 15.18
C GLU A 149 16.73 4.76 13.97
N LEU A 150 15.39 4.71 13.91
CA LEU A 150 14.68 4.05 12.82
C LEU A 150 14.90 4.74 11.48
N ILE A 151 14.89 6.07 11.44
CA ILE A 151 15.14 6.83 10.22
C ILE A 151 16.54 6.50 9.68
N ASP A 152 17.55 6.48 10.52
CA ASP A 152 18.93 6.17 10.10
C ASP A 152 19.09 4.74 9.58
N VAL A 153 18.31 3.79 10.08
CA VAL A 153 18.30 2.39 9.61
C VAL A 153 17.49 2.25 8.31
N ILE A 154 16.41 3.00 8.17
CA ILE A 154 15.45 2.85 7.07
C ILE A 154 15.88 3.64 5.82
N LEU A 155 16.34 4.87 6.00
CA LEU A 155 16.70 5.79 4.91
C LEU A 155 17.64 5.20 3.86
N PRO A 156 18.69 4.45 4.19
CA PRO A 156 19.57 3.84 3.20
C PRO A 156 18.87 2.84 2.27
N ASN A 157 17.70 2.32 2.69
CA ASN A 157 16.93 1.32 1.96
C ASN A 157 15.69 1.92 1.24
N VAL A 158 15.51 3.24 1.29
CA VAL A 158 14.40 3.97 0.67
C VAL A 158 14.93 4.90 -0.41
N THR A 159 14.36 4.83 -1.60
CA THR A 159 14.61 5.83 -2.65
C THR A 159 13.61 6.97 -2.49
N THR A 160 14.11 8.19 -2.35
CA THR A 160 13.27 9.38 -2.16
C THR A 160 13.94 10.61 -2.75
N ASP A 161 13.15 11.62 -3.12
CA ASP A 161 13.63 12.96 -3.49
C ASP A 161 13.56 13.96 -2.32
N LEU A 162 13.11 13.50 -1.14
CA LEU A 162 13.11 14.29 0.07
C LEU A 162 14.50 14.29 0.70
N ASP A 163 15.00 15.44 1.06
CA ASP A 163 16.22 15.53 1.86
C ASP A 163 15.97 15.07 3.32
N LYS A 164 17.05 14.77 4.03
CA LYS A 164 16.99 14.23 5.39
C LYS A 164 16.31 15.18 6.38
N ASP A 165 16.51 16.49 6.25
CA ASP A 165 15.94 17.50 7.15
C ASP A 165 14.43 17.62 6.95
N ASN A 166 13.97 17.55 5.71
CA ASN A 166 12.55 17.49 5.39
C ASN A 166 11.90 16.21 5.94
N ILE A 167 12.55 15.04 5.82
CA ILE A 167 12.05 13.80 6.38
C ILE A 167 11.90 13.90 7.89
N TYR A 168 12.89 14.42 8.61
CA TYR A 168 12.79 14.65 10.06
C TYR A 168 11.65 15.60 10.41
N SER A 169 11.49 16.68 9.66
CA SER A 169 10.41 17.65 9.88
C SER A 169 9.04 17.03 9.68
N TYR A 170 8.84 16.21 8.63
CA TYR A 170 7.58 15.50 8.40
C TYR A 170 7.29 14.47 9.49
N VAL A 171 8.30 13.72 9.93
CA VAL A 171 8.15 12.76 11.03
C VAL A 171 7.71 13.47 12.31
N LEU A 172 8.38 14.56 12.67
CA LEU A 172 8.02 15.37 13.85
C LEU A 172 6.61 15.95 13.72
N ALA A 173 6.20 16.40 12.53
CA ALA A 173 4.84 16.88 12.29
C ALA A 173 3.81 15.78 12.52
N VAL A 174 4.03 14.56 11.99
CA VAL A 174 3.15 13.40 12.20
C VAL A 174 3.04 13.02 13.68
N VAL A 175 4.17 13.03 14.41
CA VAL A 175 4.17 12.78 15.88
C VAL A 175 3.38 13.85 16.61
N LYS A 176 3.56 15.13 16.28
CA LYS A 176 2.87 16.27 16.90
C LYS A 176 1.36 16.33 16.61
N MET A 177 0.92 15.80 15.47
CA MET A 177 -0.52 15.78 15.13
C MET A 177 -1.40 15.04 16.16
N GLY A 178 -0.83 14.18 17.01
CA GLY A 178 -1.55 13.54 18.11
C GLY A 178 -2.64 12.54 17.72
N THR A 179 -3.18 12.61 16.50
CA THR A 179 -4.19 11.67 16.01
C THR A 179 -3.60 10.42 15.39
N THR A 180 -4.25 9.27 15.61
CA THR A 180 -3.98 8.01 14.88
C THR A 180 -5.04 7.75 13.81
N ASP A 181 -6.01 8.66 13.70
CA ASP A 181 -7.07 8.52 12.71
C ASP A 181 -6.56 8.95 11.34
N ILE A 182 -6.45 7.98 10.44
CA ILE A 182 -5.98 8.17 9.07
C ILE A 182 -7.18 8.00 8.16
N LYS A 183 -7.66 9.11 7.64
CA LYS A 183 -8.69 9.08 6.61
C LYS A 183 -8.11 8.40 5.37
N GLN A 184 -8.88 7.49 4.79
CA GLN A 184 -8.47 6.74 3.60
C GLN A 184 -9.36 7.08 2.42
N PHE A 185 -8.75 7.21 1.26
CA PHE A 185 -9.45 7.39 0.00
C PHE A 185 -8.90 6.45 -1.07
N ARG A 186 -9.78 5.88 -1.88
CA ARG A 186 -9.41 4.97 -2.96
C ARG A 186 -9.76 5.60 -4.32
N LEU A 187 -8.82 5.54 -5.24
CA LEU A 187 -9.05 5.83 -6.64
C LEU A 187 -8.97 4.53 -7.47
N PRO A 188 -9.89 4.32 -8.43
CA PRO A 188 -11.08 5.14 -8.68
C PRO A 188 -12.11 5.02 -7.56
N ALA A 189 -12.86 6.10 -7.33
CA ALA A 189 -13.96 6.14 -6.38
C ALA A 189 -15.13 5.28 -6.87
N ASP A 190 -15.94 4.77 -5.94
CA ASP A 190 -17.11 3.96 -6.27
C ASP A 190 -18.11 4.76 -7.14
N GLY A 191 -18.60 4.14 -8.20
CA GLY A 191 -19.49 4.80 -9.18
C GLY A 191 -18.80 5.79 -10.14
N ALA A 192 -17.47 5.93 -10.07
CA ALA A 192 -16.70 6.81 -10.94
C ALA A 192 -15.78 6.04 -11.91
N TYR A 193 -16.15 4.81 -12.26
CA TYR A 193 -15.47 3.98 -13.26
C TYR A 193 -16.41 2.93 -13.84
N THR A 194 -16.05 2.40 -15.02
CA THR A 194 -16.62 1.18 -15.61
C THR A 194 -15.55 0.11 -15.74
N SER A 195 -15.97 -1.16 -15.76
CA SER A 195 -15.04 -2.28 -16.05
C SER A 195 -15.18 -2.66 -17.51
N GLU A 196 -14.08 -2.63 -18.26
CA GLU A 196 -14.04 -2.93 -19.69
C GLU A 196 -12.88 -3.88 -20.00
N ASN A 197 -13.07 -4.77 -20.97
CA ASN A 197 -11.97 -5.54 -21.53
C ASN A 197 -11.36 -4.77 -22.72
N ILE A 198 -10.13 -4.32 -22.57
CA ILE A 198 -9.40 -3.57 -23.59
C ILE A 198 -8.21 -4.41 -24.04
N ASN A 199 -8.22 -4.83 -25.31
CA ASN A 199 -7.18 -5.67 -25.91
C ASN A 199 -6.86 -6.94 -25.10
N GLY A 200 -7.89 -7.61 -24.58
CA GLY A 200 -7.75 -8.84 -23.79
C GLY A 200 -7.35 -8.62 -22.31
N ALA A 201 -7.25 -7.37 -21.87
CA ALA A 201 -6.94 -7.04 -20.49
C ALA A 201 -8.13 -6.35 -19.80
N ASP A 202 -8.53 -6.84 -18.63
CA ASP A 202 -9.52 -6.17 -17.81
C ASP A 202 -8.97 -4.85 -17.28
N CYS A 203 -9.70 -3.77 -17.55
CA CYS A 203 -9.33 -2.41 -17.23
C CYS A 203 -10.47 -1.70 -16.50
N LEU A 204 -10.13 -0.85 -15.54
CA LEU A 204 -11.05 0.12 -14.99
C LEU A 204 -10.94 1.41 -15.81
N VAL A 205 -12.00 1.72 -16.57
CA VAL A 205 -12.09 2.98 -17.33
C VAL A 205 -12.64 4.06 -16.42
N VAL A 206 -11.80 5.02 -16.11
CA VAL A 206 -12.01 5.98 -15.04
C VAL A 206 -12.70 7.24 -15.56
N ASP A 207 -13.79 7.67 -14.92
CA ASP A 207 -14.32 9.02 -15.09
C ASP A 207 -13.39 10.00 -14.36
N VAL A 208 -12.48 10.61 -15.11
CA VAL A 208 -11.44 11.49 -14.56
C VAL A 208 -12.04 12.70 -13.85
N ALA A 209 -13.11 13.29 -14.37
CA ALA A 209 -13.73 14.48 -13.77
C ALA A 209 -14.34 14.17 -12.40
N LYS A 210 -15.11 13.07 -12.31
CA LYS A 210 -15.70 12.62 -11.02
C LYS A 210 -14.62 12.26 -10.02
N ASN A 211 -13.58 11.53 -10.43
CA ASN A 211 -12.49 11.13 -9.53
C ASN A 211 -11.65 12.33 -9.06
N LYS A 212 -11.38 13.30 -9.94
CA LYS A 212 -10.70 14.54 -9.57
C LYS A 212 -11.50 15.34 -8.54
N LYS A 213 -12.82 15.46 -8.74
CA LYS A 213 -13.68 16.13 -7.77
C LYS A 213 -13.69 15.39 -6.42
N ALA A 214 -13.93 14.09 -6.43
CA ALA A 214 -13.98 13.28 -5.20
C ALA A 214 -12.65 13.32 -4.42
N LEU A 215 -11.51 13.30 -5.12
CA LEU A 215 -10.19 13.44 -4.49
C LEU A 215 -9.99 14.84 -3.90
N SER A 216 -10.39 15.89 -4.62
CA SER A 216 -10.31 17.26 -4.14
C SER A 216 -11.19 17.48 -2.91
N ASP A 217 -12.42 16.97 -2.93
CA ASP A 217 -13.33 17.06 -1.78
C ASP A 217 -12.75 16.35 -0.56
N PHE A 218 -12.12 15.18 -0.76
CA PHE A 218 -11.48 14.42 0.31
C PHE A 218 -10.25 15.13 0.90
N ILE A 219 -9.38 15.71 0.06
CA ILE A 219 -8.14 16.37 0.53
C ILE A 219 -8.44 17.70 1.22
N TYR A 220 -9.40 18.47 0.69
CA TYR A 220 -9.68 19.83 1.16
C TYR A 220 -10.95 19.92 2.00
N GLU A 221 -11.53 18.79 2.42
CA GLU A 221 -12.70 18.70 3.30
C GLU A 221 -13.87 19.61 2.84
N LYS A 222 -14.24 19.51 1.55
CA LYS A 222 -15.32 20.29 0.95
C LYS A 222 -16.63 19.51 0.95
#